data_6db64a9f765ebd65325d9f9f292860b1
#
_entry.id   6db64a9f765ebd65325d9f9f292860b1
#
_cell.length_a   1.000
_cell.length_b   1.000
_cell.length_c   1.000
_cell.angle_alpha   90.00
_cell.angle_beta   90.00
_cell.angle_gamma   90.00
#
_symmetry.space_group_name_H-M   'P 1'
#
loop_
_entity.id
_entity.type
_entity.pdbx_description
1 polymer ?
#
loop_
_entity_poly.entity_id
_entity_poly.type
_entity_poly.pdbx_seq_one_letter_code
_entity_poly.pdbx_strand_id
1 'polypeptide(L)'
;MKATFYKSFLFFLLAITLGSCVTDEVAAPKLVCTQPDLRTNTTVSEVRIAANAIVTQYKYDDIIEAYVVSSDESGNFFKSISFQTLATATTPAIGFSVPVDATNLY
;
A
#
# COMPACT_ATOMS: atom_id res chain seq x y z
N MET A 1 21.38 51.57 37.34
CA MET A 1 19.96 51.23 37.11
C MET A 1 19.62 50.81 35.67
N LYS A 2 20.30 51.26 34.60
CA LYS A 2 19.98 50.86 33.21
C LYS A 2 20.37 49.40 32.86
N ALA A 3 21.49 48.89 33.42
CA ALA A 3 21.95 47.54 33.11
C ALA A 3 21.10 46.40 33.70
N THR A 4 20.44 46.66 34.82
CA THR A 4 19.55 45.68 35.48
C THR A 4 18.23 45.51 34.71
N PHE A 5 17.75 46.58 34.12
CA PHE A 5 16.53 46.59 33.33
C PHE A 5 16.72 45.78 32.02
N TYR A 6 17.87 45.89 31.37
CA TYR A 6 18.21 45.14 30.16
C TYR A 6 18.34 43.62 30.43
N LYS A 7 18.94 43.24 31.55
CA LYS A 7 19.05 41.84 31.95
C LYS A 7 17.69 41.21 32.23
N SER A 8 16.81 41.94 32.91
CA SER A 8 15.45 41.48 33.22
C SER A 8 14.59 41.38 31.96
N PHE A 9 14.72 42.32 31.03
CA PHE A 9 14.02 42.29 29.74
C PHE A 9 14.49 41.17 28.84
N LEU A 10 15.79 40.88 28.81
CA LEU A 10 16.35 39.76 28.03
C LEU A 10 15.89 38.40 28.57
N PHE A 11 15.77 38.25 29.89
CA PHE A 11 15.27 37.05 30.54
C PHE A 11 13.79 36.80 30.24
N PHE A 12 13.01 37.88 30.17
CA PHE A 12 11.57 37.83 29.84
C PHE A 12 11.35 37.44 28.36
N LEU A 13 12.19 37.95 27.46
CA LEU A 13 12.15 37.63 26.04
C LEU A 13 12.51 36.14 25.81
N LEU A 14 13.50 35.61 26.54
CA LEU A 14 13.93 34.21 26.44
C LEU A 14 12.88 33.25 26.98
N ALA A 15 12.10 33.66 27.99
CA ALA A 15 11.03 32.83 28.55
C ALA A 15 9.83 32.65 27.59
N ILE A 16 9.60 33.62 26.70
CA ILE A 16 8.49 33.57 25.73
C ILE A 16 8.79 32.61 24.59
N THR A 17 10.07 32.37 24.24
CA THR A 17 10.46 31.46 23.14
C THR A 17 10.40 30.01 23.51
N LEU A 18 10.32 29.64 24.79
CA LEU A 18 10.28 28.27 25.26
C LEU A 18 8.86 27.68 25.36
N GLY A 19 7.82 28.51 25.17
CA GLY A 19 6.42 28.12 25.31
C GLY A 19 5.74 27.57 24.04
N SER A 20 6.47 27.41 22.93
CA SER A 20 5.88 27.01 21.65
C SER A 20 6.04 25.51 21.37
N CYS A 21 5.85 24.65 22.36
CA CYS A 21 5.54 23.26 22.10
C CYS A 21 4.02 23.09 22.12
N VAL A 22 3.38 23.39 21.01
CA VAL A 22 2.01 22.96 20.77
C VAL A 22 2.08 21.46 20.49
N THR A 23 1.74 20.66 21.49
CA THR A 23 1.45 19.24 21.30
C THR A 23 0.04 19.12 20.73
N ASP A 24 -0.13 19.51 19.47
CA ASP A 24 -1.29 19.09 18.71
C ASP A 24 -1.10 17.58 18.46
N GLU A 25 -1.70 16.78 19.32
CA GLU A 25 -1.93 15.37 18.99
C GLU A 25 -2.86 15.35 17.77
N VAL A 26 -2.25 15.34 16.59
CA VAL A 26 -2.97 15.09 15.36
C VAL A 26 -3.44 13.64 15.44
N ALA A 27 -4.70 13.45 15.83
CA ALA A 27 -5.30 12.12 15.85
C ALA A 27 -5.18 11.53 14.44
N ALA A 28 -4.51 10.39 14.34
CA ALA A 28 -4.42 9.68 13.07
C ALA A 28 -5.83 9.45 12.52
N PRO A 29 -6.09 9.71 11.22
CA PRO A 29 -7.38 9.46 10.65
C PRO A 29 -7.75 7.99 10.86
N LYS A 30 -8.96 7.75 11.37
CA LYS A 30 -9.49 6.39 11.50
C LYS A 30 -9.68 5.84 10.09
N LEU A 31 -8.76 5.01 9.64
CA LEU A 31 -8.92 4.23 8.42
C LEU A 31 -10.03 3.22 8.68
N VAL A 32 -11.26 3.54 8.28
CA VAL A 32 -12.35 2.57 8.21
C VAL A 32 -12.14 1.78 6.92
N CYS A 33 -11.30 0.76 6.98
CA CYS A 33 -11.19 -0.21 5.90
C CYS A 33 -12.42 -1.10 5.94
N THR A 34 -13.45 -0.74 5.18
CA THR A 34 -14.54 -1.67 4.89
C THR A 34 -13.98 -2.66 3.89
N GLN A 35 -13.57 -3.82 4.36
CA GLN A 35 -13.12 -4.89 3.48
C GLN A 35 -14.36 -5.44 2.77
N PRO A 36 -14.47 -5.31 1.43
CA PRO A 36 -15.57 -5.91 0.71
C PRO A 36 -15.50 -7.43 0.89
N ASP A 37 -16.64 -8.09 1.10
CA ASP A 37 -16.73 -9.56 1.15
C ASP A 37 -16.62 -10.11 -0.28
N LEU A 38 -15.38 -10.13 -0.78
CA LEU A 38 -15.05 -10.66 -2.10
C LEU A 38 -14.89 -12.17 -1.99
N ARG A 39 -15.90 -12.90 -2.48
CA ARG A 39 -15.84 -14.36 -2.56
C ARG A 39 -15.30 -14.77 -3.93
N THR A 40 -14.30 -15.65 -3.91
CA THR A 40 -13.77 -16.28 -5.12
C THR A 40 -14.88 -17.02 -5.85
N ASN A 41 -15.07 -16.74 -7.12
CA ASN A 41 -16.09 -17.38 -7.97
C ASN A 41 -15.50 -18.15 -9.15
N THR A 42 -14.19 -18.01 -9.40
CA THR A 42 -13.48 -18.73 -10.47
C THR A 42 -12.03 -19.03 -10.06
N THR A 43 -11.37 -19.88 -10.81
CA THR A 43 -9.96 -20.24 -10.61
C THR A 43 -9.07 -19.63 -11.68
N VAL A 44 -7.78 -19.44 -11.36
CA VAL A 44 -6.78 -18.99 -12.35
C VAL A 44 -6.71 -19.93 -13.56
N SER A 45 -6.92 -21.23 -13.35
CA SER A 45 -6.94 -22.21 -14.42
C SER A 45 -8.11 -21.97 -15.39
N GLU A 46 -9.29 -21.71 -14.88
CA GLU A 46 -10.48 -21.41 -15.69
C GLU A 46 -10.31 -20.12 -16.48
N VAL A 47 -9.77 -19.05 -15.84
CA VAL A 47 -9.45 -17.80 -16.53
C VAL A 47 -8.46 -18.02 -17.68
N ARG A 48 -7.41 -18.84 -17.46
CA ARG A 48 -6.45 -19.18 -18.52
C ARG A 48 -7.07 -19.94 -19.69
N ILE A 49 -7.98 -20.87 -19.40
CA ILE A 49 -8.70 -21.62 -20.44
C ILE A 49 -9.63 -20.69 -21.23
N ALA A 50 -10.36 -19.79 -20.53
CA ALA A 50 -11.25 -18.83 -21.16
C ALA A 50 -10.49 -17.79 -22.01
N ALA A 51 -9.30 -17.34 -21.55
CA ALA A 51 -8.47 -16.41 -22.28
C ALA A 51 -7.90 -16.97 -23.58
N ASN A 52 -7.79 -18.30 -23.68
CA ASN A 52 -7.25 -19.02 -24.84
C ASN A 52 -5.88 -18.45 -25.31
N ALA A 53 -5.27 -19.01 -26.34
CA ALA A 53 -3.96 -18.56 -26.86
C ALA A 53 -3.98 -17.19 -27.61
N ILE A 54 -5.13 -16.56 -27.69
CA ILE A 54 -5.32 -15.29 -28.42
C ILE A 54 -5.44 -14.14 -27.38
N VAL A 55 -4.73 -13.06 -27.62
CA VAL A 55 -4.85 -11.82 -26.81
C VAL A 55 -6.26 -11.25 -26.96
N THR A 56 -7.09 -11.45 -25.97
CA THR A 56 -8.47 -10.97 -25.92
C THR A 56 -8.71 -10.19 -24.64
N GLN A 57 -9.65 -9.24 -24.69
CA GLN A 57 -10.10 -8.57 -23.49
C GLN A 57 -10.98 -9.51 -22.68
N TYR A 58 -10.58 -9.79 -21.44
CA TYR A 58 -11.41 -10.50 -20.48
C TYR A 58 -12.54 -9.57 -19.99
N LYS A 59 -13.80 -10.01 -20.08
CA LYS A 59 -14.98 -9.16 -19.84
C LYS A 59 -15.88 -9.68 -18.72
N TYR A 60 -15.45 -10.70 -17.99
CA TYR A 60 -16.22 -11.30 -16.92
C TYR A 60 -15.85 -10.67 -15.58
N ASP A 61 -16.83 -10.52 -14.70
CA ASP A 61 -16.63 -10.02 -13.32
C ASP A 61 -16.24 -11.20 -12.41
N ASP A 62 -15.08 -11.79 -12.70
CA ASP A 62 -14.57 -12.92 -11.96
C ASP A 62 -13.61 -12.49 -10.85
N ILE A 63 -13.70 -13.18 -9.73
CA ILE A 63 -12.88 -12.97 -8.54
C ILE A 63 -12.02 -14.22 -8.34
N ILE A 64 -10.71 -14.05 -8.42
CA ILE A 64 -9.72 -15.10 -8.17
C ILE A 64 -8.97 -14.81 -6.87
N GLU A 65 -8.42 -15.85 -6.25
CA GLU A 65 -7.51 -15.76 -5.12
C GLU A 65 -6.11 -16.16 -5.55
N ALA A 66 -5.13 -15.30 -5.25
CA ALA A 66 -3.72 -15.59 -5.50
C ALA A 66 -2.85 -14.75 -4.54
N TYR A 67 -1.62 -15.21 -4.33
CA TYR A 67 -0.64 -14.53 -3.47
C TYR A 67 0.35 -13.76 -4.32
N VAL A 68 0.64 -12.52 -3.91
CA VAL A 68 1.71 -11.72 -4.52
C VAL A 68 3.05 -12.34 -4.19
N VAL A 69 3.88 -12.58 -5.21
CA VAL A 69 5.21 -13.18 -5.08
C VAL A 69 6.31 -12.30 -5.68
N SER A 70 5.99 -11.05 -5.99
CA SER A 70 6.95 -10.06 -6.50
C SER A 70 6.97 -8.83 -5.62
N SER A 71 8.10 -8.11 -5.65
CA SER A 71 8.26 -6.77 -5.09
C SER A 71 8.99 -5.91 -6.10
N ASP A 72 8.60 -4.66 -6.26
CA ASP A 72 9.29 -3.70 -7.12
C ASP A 72 10.28 -2.79 -6.36
N GLU A 73 10.52 -3.06 -5.07
CA GLU A 73 11.43 -2.31 -4.20
C GLU A 73 12.85 -2.18 -4.80
N SER A 74 13.34 -3.23 -5.42
CA SER A 74 14.64 -3.24 -6.12
C SER A 74 14.56 -2.89 -7.60
N GLY A 75 13.38 -2.52 -8.12
CA GLY A 75 13.15 -2.16 -9.52
C GLY A 75 13.03 -3.33 -10.50
N ASN A 76 13.05 -4.59 -10.05
CA ASN A 76 13.03 -5.76 -10.93
C ASN A 76 11.65 -6.04 -11.54
N PHE A 77 10.57 -5.63 -10.89
CA PHE A 77 9.19 -5.86 -11.33
C PHE A 77 8.48 -4.55 -11.63
N PHE A 78 9.17 -3.66 -12.33
CA PHE A 78 8.64 -2.36 -12.69
C PHE A 78 7.32 -2.48 -13.47
N LYS A 79 6.26 -1.84 -12.95
CA LYS A 79 4.91 -1.86 -13.51
C LYS A 79 4.36 -3.27 -13.79
N SER A 80 4.71 -4.23 -12.94
CA SER A 80 4.24 -5.61 -13.03
C SER A 80 4.10 -6.23 -11.65
N ILE A 81 3.04 -6.97 -11.42
CA ILE A 81 2.85 -7.78 -10.22
C ILE A 81 2.80 -9.24 -10.63
N SER A 82 3.61 -10.08 -9.98
CA SER A 82 3.56 -11.52 -10.13
C SER A 82 2.80 -12.15 -8.98
N PHE A 83 1.94 -13.09 -9.35
CA PHE A 83 1.08 -13.83 -8.44
C PHE A 83 1.31 -15.32 -8.56
N GLN A 84 0.96 -16.05 -7.52
CA GLN A 84 0.96 -17.49 -7.49
C GLN A 84 -0.23 -18.02 -6.70
N THR A 85 -0.90 -19.05 -7.22
CA THR A 85 -1.90 -19.80 -6.47
C THR A 85 -1.22 -20.77 -5.50
N LEU A 86 -1.94 -21.18 -4.46
CA LEU A 86 -1.45 -22.27 -3.61
C LEU A 86 -1.59 -23.60 -4.33
N ALA A 87 -0.56 -24.45 -4.15
CA ALA A 87 -0.67 -25.86 -4.56
C ALA A 87 -1.62 -26.58 -3.59
N THR A 88 -2.42 -27.47 -4.16
CA THR A 88 -3.26 -28.42 -3.41
C THR A 88 -2.75 -29.83 -3.62
N ALA A 89 -3.36 -30.82 -2.96
CA ALA A 89 -3.02 -32.23 -3.17
C ALA A 89 -3.24 -32.70 -4.62
N THR A 90 -4.13 -32.01 -5.36
CA THR A 90 -4.54 -32.40 -6.73
C THR A 90 -4.19 -31.40 -7.81
N THR A 91 -3.80 -30.17 -7.43
CA THR A 91 -3.55 -29.07 -8.38
C THR A 91 -2.22 -28.41 -8.07
N PRO A 92 -1.29 -28.33 -9.03
CA PRO A 92 -0.03 -27.62 -8.85
C PRO A 92 -0.27 -26.10 -8.73
N ALA A 93 0.68 -25.39 -8.11
CA ALA A 93 0.67 -23.95 -8.10
C ALA A 93 0.79 -23.38 -9.52
N ILE A 94 0.02 -22.31 -9.79
CA ILE A 94 0.04 -21.61 -11.08
C ILE A 94 0.56 -20.19 -10.84
N GLY A 95 1.69 -19.87 -11.47
CA GLY A 95 2.25 -18.51 -11.50
C GLY A 95 1.72 -17.73 -12.72
N PHE A 96 1.47 -16.43 -12.52
CA PHE A 96 1.13 -15.50 -13.59
C PHE A 96 1.54 -14.07 -13.21
N SER A 97 1.69 -13.20 -14.20
CA SER A 97 2.01 -11.80 -13.99
C SER A 97 0.99 -10.91 -14.64
N VAL A 98 0.71 -9.77 -13.99
CA VAL A 98 -0.23 -8.78 -14.47
C VAL A 98 0.53 -7.46 -14.63
N PRO A 99 0.54 -6.84 -15.81
CA PRO A 99 1.04 -5.49 -15.98
C PRO A 99 0.11 -4.51 -15.27
N VAL A 100 0.67 -3.61 -14.49
CA VAL A 100 -0.07 -2.57 -13.76
C VAL A 100 0.61 -1.22 -13.96
N ASP A 101 -0.17 -0.15 -14.09
CA ASP A 101 0.39 1.20 -14.21
C ASP A 101 0.54 1.84 -12.81
N ALA A 102 1.30 1.16 -11.95
CA ALA A 102 1.62 1.60 -10.61
C ALA A 102 3.08 1.25 -10.26
N THR A 103 3.64 1.95 -9.29
CA THR A 103 4.99 1.74 -8.74
C THR A 103 4.91 1.73 -7.22
N ASN A 104 5.99 1.29 -6.55
CA ASN A 104 6.06 1.12 -5.08
C ASN A 104 5.05 0.06 -4.56
N LEU A 105 5.03 -1.08 -5.24
CA LEU A 105 4.14 -2.22 -4.95
C LEU A 105 4.90 -3.26 -4.10
N TYR A 106 5.16 -2.94 -2.81
CA TYR A 106 5.88 -3.80 -1.87
C TYR A 106 5.36 -3.68 -0.44
#